data_9a5aabd4fbf8e94130a8715c26426245
#
_entry.id   9a5aabd4fbf8e94130a8715c26426245
#
_cell.length_a   1.000
_cell.length_b   1.000
_cell.length_c   1.000
_cell.angle_alpha   90.00
_cell.angle_beta   90.00
_cell.angle_gamma   90.00
#
_symmetry.space_group_name_H-M   'P 1'
#
loop_
_entity.id
_entity.type
_entity.pdbx_description
1 polymer ?
#
loop_
_entity_poly.entity_id
_entity_poly.type
_entity_poly.pdbx_seq_one_letter_code
_entity_poly.pdbx_strand_id
1 'polypeptide(L)'
;MASILLKDITIADERKDVFIDKGRIVRIRPAGACVDWDIAGDCEVMNCTDKVAIPGFVNMHTHAGMSLMRGIGEDMVFEDWIDKIWKIEANIDHEYVYHAAKVSCIEMIRTGTTSFNDHYWFFLS
;
A
#
# COMPACT_ATOMS: atom_id res chain seq x y z
N MET A 1 -13.54 10.36 8.54
CA MET A 1 -12.57 9.38 9.06
C MET A 1 -12.34 9.75 10.52
N ALA A 2 -12.35 8.77 11.43
CA ALA A 2 -11.99 9.00 12.82
C ALA A 2 -10.51 9.41 12.92
N SER A 3 -10.18 10.20 13.93
CA SER A 3 -8.80 10.52 14.27
C SER A 3 -8.13 9.31 14.91
N ILE A 4 -6.81 9.17 14.78
CA ILE A 4 -6.03 8.07 15.34
C ILE A 4 -4.86 8.64 16.14
N LEU A 5 -4.66 8.13 17.34
CA LEU A 5 -3.49 8.40 18.16
C LEU A 5 -2.67 7.11 18.32
N LEU A 6 -1.52 7.05 17.67
CA LEU A 6 -0.53 5.98 17.87
C LEU A 6 0.32 6.35 19.08
N LYS A 7 0.24 5.55 20.15
CA LYS A 7 1.00 5.79 21.38
C LYS A 7 2.25 4.92 21.42
N ASP A 8 3.35 5.56 21.77
CA ASP A 8 4.60 4.88 22.09
C ASP A 8 5.17 4.05 20.92
N ILE A 9 5.12 4.60 19.71
CA ILE A 9 5.67 3.98 18.49
C ILE A 9 7.13 4.39 18.31
N THR A 10 7.97 3.49 17.83
CA THR A 10 9.37 3.81 17.51
C THR A 10 9.46 4.45 16.12
N ILE A 11 10.09 5.62 16.01
CA ILE A 11 10.42 6.33 14.77
C ILE A 11 11.88 6.74 14.85
N ALA A 12 12.71 6.26 13.92
CA ALA A 12 14.16 6.57 13.90
C ALA A 12 14.83 6.39 15.28
N ASP A 13 14.61 5.23 15.89
CA ASP A 13 15.13 4.81 17.20
C ASP A 13 14.62 5.63 18.41
N GLU A 14 13.66 6.53 18.20
CA GLU A 14 13.03 7.29 19.28
C GLU A 14 11.57 6.89 19.49
N ARG A 15 11.14 6.88 20.76
CA ARG A 15 9.74 6.61 21.14
C ARG A 15 8.91 7.87 20.98
N LYS A 16 7.84 7.78 20.19
CA LYS A 16 6.98 8.93 19.86
C LYS A 16 5.50 8.57 20.02
N ASP A 17 4.71 9.60 20.25
CA ASP A 17 3.26 9.57 20.04
C ASP A 17 2.95 10.32 18.73
N VAL A 18 2.08 9.73 17.89
CA VAL A 18 1.72 10.28 16.58
C VAL A 18 0.22 10.47 16.49
N PHE A 19 -0.21 11.70 16.25
CA PHE A 19 -1.61 12.03 16.02
C PHE A 19 -1.90 12.17 14.53
N ILE A 20 -2.89 11.45 14.06
CA ILE A 20 -3.34 11.41 12.67
C ILE A 20 -4.80 11.88 12.65
N ASP A 21 -5.08 12.89 11.83
CA ASP A 21 -6.43 13.37 11.57
C ASP A 21 -6.68 13.49 10.07
N LYS A 22 -7.86 13.06 9.63
CA LYS A 22 -8.27 13.08 8.21
C LYS A 22 -7.21 12.48 7.26
N GLY A 23 -6.55 11.40 7.70
CA GLY A 23 -5.53 10.69 6.92
C GLY A 23 -4.18 11.41 6.82
N ARG A 24 -3.93 12.42 7.65
CA ARG A 24 -2.66 13.16 7.70
C ARG A 24 -2.04 13.10 9.09
N ILE A 25 -0.73 12.96 9.15
CA ILE A 25 0.03 13.15 10.39
C ILE A 25 -0.02 14.64 10.73
N VAL A 26 -0.72 14.95 11.82
CA VAL A 26 -0.90 16.34 12.27
C VAL A 26 0.17 16.72 13.30
N ARG A 27 0.58 15.75 14.13
CA ARG A 27 1.52 16.02 15.23
C ARG A 27 2.31 14.77 15.61
N ILE A 28 3.60 14.96 15.89
CA ILE A 28 4.50 13.95 16.46
C ILE A 28 5.14 14.54 17.70
N ARG A 29 5.19 13.78 18.80
CA ARG A 29 5.78 14.22 20.09
C ARG A 29 6.56 13.07 20.74
N PRO A 30 7.46 13.34 21.68
CA PRO A 30 8.07 12.30 22.51
C PRO A 30 6.97 11.49 23.24
N ALA A 31 7.16 10.19 23.35
CA ALA A 31 6.20 9.31 24.02
C ALA A 31 6.07 9.67 25.49
N GLY A 32 4.82 9.60 25.99
CA GLY A 32 4.50 9.91 27.39
C GLY A 32 4.61 11.40 27.77
N ALA A 33 4.78 12.29 26.81
CA ALA A 33 4.70 13.73 27.09
C ALA A 33 3.31 14.06 27.68
N CYS A 34 3.30 14.66 28.88
CA CYS A 34 2.07 15.17 29.49
C CYS A 34 1.54 16.35 28.67
N VAL A 35 0.74 16.08 27.68
CA VAL A 35 0.20 17.11 26.79
C VAL A 35 -1.25 16.78 26.51
N ASP A 36 -2.09 17.78 26.64
CA ASP A 36 -3.45 17.73 26.12
C ASP A 36 -3.38 17.63 24.58
N TRP A 37 -3.89 16.54 24.05
CA TRP A 37 -3.89 16.30 22.62
C TRP A 37 -5.02 17.04 21.92
N ASP A 38 -5.68 17.97 22.54
CA ASP A 38 -6.74 18.82 21.94
C ASP A 38 -7.57 18.05 20.87
N ILE A 39 -7.95 16.82 21.24
CA ILE A 39 -8.64 15.88 20.35
C ILE A 39 -10.12 16.25 20.36
N ALA A 40 -10.57 16.92 19.31
CA ALA A 40 -12.00 17.17 19.12
C ALA A 40 -12.67 15.94 18.49
N GLY A 41 -13.55 15.28 19.23
CA GLY A 41 -14.34 14.15 18.74
C GLY A 41 -13.76 12.78 19.04
N ASP A 42 -14.28 11.75 18.37
CA ASP A 42 -13.87 10.37 18.55
C ASP A 42 -12.46 10.12 17.98
N CYS A 43 -11.57 9.62 18.84
CA CYS A 43 -10.20 9.26 18.49
C CYS A 43 -9.93 7.81 18.85
N GLU A 44 -9.48 7.03 17.88
CA GLU A 44 -8.99 5.68 18.14
C GLU A 44 -7.57 5.75 18.72
N VAL A 45 -7.36 5.16 19.89
CA VAL A 45 -6.04 5.12 20.53
C VAL A 45 -5.44 3.73 20.40
N MET A 46 -4.29 3.65 19.72
CA MET A 46 -3.56 2.40 19.49
C MET A 46 -2.27 2.39 20.32
N ASN A 47 -2.08 1.36 21.15
CA ASN A 47 -0.79 1.10 21.78
C ASN A 47 0.18 0.48 20.75
N CYS A 48 1.31 1.13 20.52
CA CYS A 48 2.33 0.76 19.53
C CYS A 48 3.71 0.50 20.15
N THR A 49 3.77 0.15 21.44
CA THR A 49 5.01 -0.05 22.20
C THR A 49 5.98 -1.04 21.52
N ASP A 50 5.45 -2.03 20.82
CA ASP A 50 6.20 -3.09 20.12
C ASP A 50 6.33 -2.84 18.60
N LYS A 51 5.99 -1.64 18.14
CA LYS A 51 5.93 -1.32 16.71
C LYS A 51 6.92 -0.24 16.32
N VAL A 52 7.35 -0.31 15.06
CA VAL A 52 8.20 0.69 14.42
C VAL A 52 7.43 1.29 13.25
N ALA A 53 7.41 2.60 13.15
CA ALA A 53 6.89 3.27 11.97
C ALA A 53 8.02 3.54 10.98
N ILE A 54 7.79 3.13 9.76
CA ILE A 54 8.67 3.39 8.62
C ILE A 54 7.86 4.03 7.49
N PRO A 55 8.49 4.74 6.55
CA PRO A 55 7.82 5.15 5.31
C PRO A 55 7.24 3.94 4.58
N GLY A 56 6.10 4.11 3.92
CA GLY A 56 5.54 3.07 3.07
C GLY A 56 6.49 2.72 1.92
N PHE A 57 6.47 1.47 1.50
CA PHE A 57 7.32 1.01 0.41
C PHE A 57 6.87 1.61 -0.93
N VAL A 58 7.84 1.81 -1.81
CA VAL A 58 7.61 2.25 -3.19
C VAL A 58 7.99 1.11 -4.12
N ASN A 59 7.00 0.57 -4.85
CA ASN A 59 7.24 -0.42 -5.89
C ASN A 59 7.53 0.30 -7.21
N MET A 60 8.78 0.32 -7.64
CA MET A 60 9.21 1.05 -8.85
C MET A 60 8.95 0.30 -10.15
N HIS A 61 8.55 -0.98 -10.10
CA HIS A 61 8.25 -1.78 -11.29
C HIS A 61 7.13 -2.77 -11.00
N THR A 62 5.99 -2.60 -11.65
CA THR A 62 4.86 -3.52 -11.57
C THR A 62 4.09 -3.56 -12.89
N HIS A 63 3.34 -4.63 -13.08
CA HIS A 63 2.35 -4.82 -14.13
C HIS A 63 1.01 -5.14 -13.44
N ALA A 64 0.41 -4.13 -12.83
CA ALA A 64 -0.75 -4.30 -11.95
C ALA A 64 -1.93 -5.00 -12.64
N GLY A 65 -2.13 -4.74 -13.94
CA GLY A 65 -3.16 -5.39 -14.75
C GLY A 65 -2.95 -6.88 -15.01
N MET A 66 -1.80 -7.45 -14.63
CA MET A 66 -1.47 -8.87 -14.86
C MET A 66 -1.74 -9.76 -13.64
N SER A 67 -2.19 -9.23 -12.52
CA SER A 67 -2.30 -10.01 -11.28
C SER A 67 -3.20 -11.24 -11.37
N LEU A 68 -4.20 -11.22 -12.24
CA LEU A 68 -5.09 -12.37 -12.49
C LEU A 68 -4.49 -13.40 -13.46
N MET A 69 -3.31 -13.14 -14.01
CA MET A 69 -2.57 -14.07 -14.88
C MET A 69 -1.55 -14.91 -14.11
N ARG A 70 -1.56 -14.90 -12.79
CA ARG A 70 -0.65 -15.70 -11.97
C ARG A 70 -0.80 -17.19 -12.26
N GLY A 71 0.34 -17.89 -12.29
CA GLY A 71 0.38 -19.31 -12.62
C GLY A 71 0.26 -19.61 -14.11
N ILE A 72 0.08 -18.59 -14.95
CA ILE A 72 0.06 -18.78 -16.41
C ILE A 72 1.48 -18.73 -16.94
N GLY A 73 1.97 -19.86 -17.47
CA GLY A 73 3.30 -19.93 -18.09
C GLY A 73 4.45 -20.18 -17.12
N GLU A 74 4.17 -20.84 -15.99
CA GLU A 74 5.23 -21.39 -15.14
C GLU A 74 6.05 -22.43 -15.92
N ASP A 75 7.36 -22.51 -15.61
CA ASP A 75 8.32 -23.43 -16.24
C ASP A 75 8.50 -23.25 -17.76
N MET A 76 8.19 -22.09 -18.30
CA MET A 76 8.38 -21.73 -19.70
C MET A 76 9.66 -20.91 -19.90
N VAL A 77 10.31 -21.04 -21.05
CA VAL A 77 11.32 -20.09 -21.50
C VAL A 77 10.66 -18.75 -21.84
N PHE A 78 11.43 -17.65 -21.76
CA PHE A 78 10.87 -16.31 -21.85
C PHE A 78 10.08 -16.06 -23.14
N GLU A 79 10.59 -16.55 -24.28
CA GLU A 79 9.97 -16.36 -25.59
C GLU A 79 8.60 -17.02 -25.69
N ASP A 80 8.47 -18.25 -25.19
CA ASP A 80 7.17 -18.97 -25.15
C ASP A 80 6.22 -18.33 -24.14
N TRP A 81 6.75 -17.86 -23.01
CA TRP A 81 5.98 -17.16 -21.99
C TRP A 81 5.38 -15.85 -22.55
N ILE A 82 6.19 -15.02 -23.21
CA ILE A 82 5.71 -13.73 -23.72
C ILE A 82 4.68 -13.91 -24.83
N ASP A 83 4.88 -14.88 -25.72
CA ASP A 83 3.91 -15.24 -26.76
C ASP A 83 2.55 -15.67 -26.16
N LYS A 84 2.60 -16.42 -25.09
CA LYS A 84 1.39 -16.87 -24.38
C LYS A 84 0.67 -15.69 -23.71
N ILE A 85 1.41 -14.82 -23.05
CA ILE A 85 0.85 -13.62 -22.39
C ILE A 85 0.20 -12.70 -23.42
N TRP A 86 0.86 -12.39 -24.52
CA TRP A 86 0.32 -11.52 -25.57
C TRP A 86 -0.98 -12.07 -26.20
N LYS A 87 -1.08 -13.39 -26.36
CA LYS A 87 -2.33 -14.02 -26.83
C LYS A 87 -3.49 -13.85 -25.84
N ILE A 88 -3.19 -13.84 -24.54
CA ILE A 88 -4.19 -13.59 -23.51
C ILE A 88 -4.54 -12.10 -23.51
N GLU A 89 -3.55 -11.22 -23.52
CA GLU A 89 -3.74 -9.76 -23.49
C GLU A 89 -4.52 -9.24 -24.70
N ALA A 90 -4.41 -9.91 -25.86
CA ALA A 90 -5.22 -9.58 -27.02
C ALA A 90 -6.72 -9.84 -26.84
N ASN A 91 -7.12 -10.56 -25.80
CA ASN A 91 -8.52 -10.97 -25.54
C ASN A 91 -9.07 -10.43 -24.20
N ILE A 92 -8.32 -9.63 -23.47
CA ILE A 92 -8.81 -8.98 -22.24
C ILE A 92 -9.40 -7.61 -22.58
N ASP A 93 -10.23 -7.13 -21.68
CA ASP A 93 -10.88 -5.82 -21.78
C ASP A 93 -10.50 -4.90 -20.58
N HIS A 94 -11.04 -3.71 -20.59
CA HIS A 94 -10.82 -2.73 -19.53
C HIS A 94 -11.34 -3.20 -18.16
N GLU A 95 -12.43 -3.94 -18.13
CA GLU A 95 -13.00 -4.46 -16.89
C GLU A 95 -12.07 -5.50 -16.26
N TYR A 96 -11.50 -6.39 -17.07
CA TYR A 96 -10.47 -7.33 -16.61
C TYR A 96 -9.28 -6.60 -15.99
N VAL A 97 -8.70 -5.63 -16.72
CA VAL A 97 -7.53 -4.86 -16.26
C VAL A 97 -7.84 -4.09 -14.98
N TYR A 98 -9.01 -3.47 -14.88
CA TYR A 98 -9.47 -2.78 -13.67
C TYR A 98 -9.49 -3.72 -12.46
N HIS A 99 -10.10 -4.89 -12.58
CA HIS A 99 -10.18 -5.84 -11.47
C HIS A 99 -8.83 -6.44 -11.11
N ALA A 100 -7.99 -6.76 -12.09
CA ALA A 100 -6.62 -7.22 -11.88
C ALA A 100 -5.77 -6.17 -11.14
N ALA A 101 -5.80 -4.92 -11.60
CA ALA A 101 -5.09 -3.82 -10.94
C ALA A 101 -5.60 -3.58 -9.51
N LYS A 102 -6.89 -3.70 -9.29
CA LYS A 102 -7.49 -3.58 -7.96
C LYS A 102 -7.00 -4.67 -6.99
N VAL A 103 -6.86 -5.92 -7.46
CA VAL A 103 -6.24 -6.99 -6.67
C VAL A 103 -4.80 -6.65 -6.31
N SER A 104 -4.00 -6.21 -7.29
CA SER A 104 -2.62 -5.75 -7.05
C SER A 104 -2.54 -4.64 -6.00
N CYS A 105 -3.42 -3.63 -6.10
CA CYS A 105 -3.45 -2.53 -5.12
C CYS A 105 -3.78 -3.01 -3.71
N ILE A 106 -4.74 -3.94 -3.56
CA ILE A 106 -5.09 -4.52 -2.26
C ILE A 106 -3.90 -5.27 -1.66
N GLU A 107 -3.21 -6.07 -2.46
CA GLU A 107 -2.04 -6.81 -2.01
C GLU A 107 -0.88 -5.88 -1.64
N MET A 108 -0.61 -4.87 -2.45
CA MET A 108 0.41 -3.86 -2.18
C MET A 108 0.14 -3.12 -0.86
N ILE A 109 -1.07 -2.63 -0.63
CA ILE A 109 -1.42 -1.96 0.64
C ILE A 109 -1.27 -2.92 1.83
N ARG A 110 -1.72 -4.16 1.70
CA ARG A 110 -1.62 -5.16 2.78
C ARG A 110 -0.19 -5.54 3.12
N THR A 111 0.76 -5.32 2.22
CA THR A 111 2.20 -5.61 2.40
C THR A 111 3.03 -4.36 2.63
N GLY A 112 2.39 -3.19 2.80
CA GLY A 112 3.06 -1.94 3.15
C GLY A 112 3.52 -1.09 1.98
N THR A 113 3.20 -1.47 0.74
CA THR A 113 3.47 -0.64 -0.44
C THR A 113 2.40 0.44 -0.58
N THR A 114 2.82 1.71 -0.56
CA THR A 114 1.93 2.88 -0.61
C THR A 114 1.99 3.66 -1.91
N SER A 115 2.98 3.37 -2.74
CA SER A 115 3.15 3.97 -4.06
C SER A 115 3.73 2.95 -5.02
N PHE A 116 3.34 3.01 -6.28
CA PHE A 116 3.91 2.14 -7.29
C PHE A 116 3.99 2.84 -8.65
N ASN A 117 4.91 2.36 -9.48
CA ASN A 117 5.05 2.74 -10.87
C ASN A 117 4.60 1.57 -11.73
N ASP A 118 3.49 1.75 -12.45
CA ASP A 118 2.93 0.72 -13.31
C ASP A 118 3.50 0.84 -14.72
N HIS A 119 4.06 -0.25 -15.22
CA HIS A 119 4.59 -0.37 -16.59
C HIS A 119 3.58 -1.04 -17.53
N TYR A 120 2.33 -1.20 -17.10
CA TYR A 120 1.33 -1.85 -17.92
C TYR A 120 0.83 -0.90 -19.00
N TRP A 121 0.82 -1.37 -20.25
CA TRP A 121 0.53 -0.55 -21.43
C TRP A 121 -0.96 -0.31 -21.70
N PHE A 122 -1.84 -1.01 -21.00
CA PHE A 122 -3.30 -0.92 -21.15
C PHE A 122 -3.82 0.30 -20.42
N PHE A 123 -3.87 1.44 -21.09
CA PHE A 123 -4.37 2.67 -20.51
C PHE A 123 -5.87 2.83 -20.77
N LEU A 124 -6.60 3.25 -19.75
CA LEU A 124 -7.96 3.72 -19.92
C LEU A 124 -7.91 5.07 -20.64
N SER A 125 -8.43 5.11 -21.84
CA SER A 125 -8.70 6.37 -22.57
C SER A 125 -10.00 6.99 -22.11
#